data_e73bf537718dd76e047efd95a9fad206
#
_entry.id   e73bf537718dd76e047efd95a9fad206
#
_cell.length_a   1.000
_cell.length_b   1.000
_cell.length_c   1.000
_cell.angle_alpha   90.00
_cell.angle_beta   90.00
_cell.angle_gamma   90.00
#
_symmetry.space_group_name_H-M   'P 1'
#
loop_
_entity.id
_entity.type
_entity.pdbx_description
1 polymer ?
#
loop_
_entity_poly.entity_id
_entity_poly.type
_entity_poly.pdbx_seq_one_letter_code
_entity_poly.pdbx_strand_id
1 'polypeptide(L)'
;PWAVPQVIALLIWRTEYNYEYGAVNQLLGMIGVGPLPWLSDPFWNFSAMVITNVWLGVPFMMVIILGGLQSISNDYYEAAEIDGATSRQSFRAITLPLLRPVLTPAIILGTVWTFNNINVPYFINQNELETSDILVTALFRQAFQYNRYGDAAAFAFVIFMILLVFTVFYIRRTGSLKGAYE
;
A
#
# COMPACT_ATOMS: atom_id res chain seq x y z
N PRO A 1 9.32 -10.57 0.91
CA PRO A 1 8.88 -9.73 2.04
C PRO A 1 7.76 -10.37 2.89
N TRP A 2 6.81 -11.03 2.28
CA TRP A 2 5.67 -11.62 3.00
C TRP A 2 6.02 -12.79 3.94
N ALA A 3 7.12 -13.48 3.68
CA ALA A 3 7.60 -14.57 4.52
C ALA A 3 8.37 -14.09 5.77
N VAL A 4 8.76 -12.83 5.80
CA VAL A 4 9.46 -12.24 6.94
C VAL A 4 8.45 -11.68 7.93
N PRO A 5 8.56 -11.96 9.24
CA PRO A 5 7.72 -11.34 10.26
C PRO A 5 7.78 -9.81 10.13
N GLN A 6 6.61 -9.16 10.02
CA GLN A 6 6.50 -7.73 9.71
C GLN A 6 7.34 -6.85 10.66
N VAL A 7 7.32 -7.15 11.96
CA VAL A 7 8.08 -6.39 12.96
C VAL A 7 9.58 -6.43 12.66
N ILE A 8 10.11 -7.60 12.32
CA ILE A 8 11.54 -7.74 11.98
C ILE A 8 11.88 -6.95 10.73
N ALA A 9 11.04 -7.04 9.70
CA ALA A 9 11.23 -6.27 8.47
C ALA A 9 11.24 -4.76 8.74
N LEU A 10 10.34 -4.26 9.59
CA LEU A 10 10.24 -2.85 9.93
C LEU A 10 11.45 -2.35 10.72
N LEU A 11 11.97 -3.16 11.66
CA LEU A 11 13.18 -2.83 12.40
C LEU A 11 14.41 -2.78 11.48
N ILE A 12 14.53 -3.71 10.53
CA ILE A 12 15.57 -3.69 9.50
C ILE A 12 15.44 -2.40 8.67
N TRP A 13 14.26 -2.09 8.14
CA TRP A 13 14.03 -0.88 7.37
C TRP A 13 14.39 0.39 8.15
N ARG A 14 14.04 0.46 9.44
CA ARG A 14 14.45 1.59 10.29
C ARG A 14 15.97 1.71 10.37
N THR A 15 16.69 0.61 10.48
CA THR A 15 18.16 0.61 10.47
C THR A 15 18.71 1.10 9.13
N GLU A 16 18.09 0.68 8.02
CA GLU A 16 18.49 1.11 6.66
C GLU A 16 18.22 2.60 6.39
N TYR A 17 17.29 3.21 7.13
CA TYR A 17 17.03 4.66 7.10
C TYR A 17 17.93 5.48 8.03
N ASN A 18 18.87 4.87 8.73
CA ASN A 18 19.79 5.61 9.57
C ASN A 18 20.58 6.63 8.76
N TYR A 19 20.78 7.85 9.35
CA TYR A 19 21.41 8.96 8.66
C TYR A 19 22.87 8.68 8.30
N GLU A 20 23.64 8.08 9.23
CA GLU A 20 25.09 7.91 9.11
C GLU A 20 25.48 6.61 8.39
N TYR A 21 24.83 5.50 8.74
CA TYR A 21 25.24 4.16 8.29
C TYR A 21 24.17 3.38 7.52
N GLY A 22 22.98 3.95 7.35
CA GLY A 22 21.88 3.29 6.63
C GLY A 22 22.18 3.11 5.14
N ALA A 23 21.89 1.91 4.60
CA ALA A 23 22.17 1.61 3.20
C ALA A 23 21.42 2.51 2.23
N VAL A 24 20.23 3.02 2.61
CA VAL A 24 19.45 3.92 1.75
C VAL A 24 20.27 5.20 1.46
N ASN A 25 20.85 5.82 2.49
CA ASN A 25 21.69 7.00 2.30
C ASN A 25 23.02 6.70 1.59
N GLN A 26 23.59 5.51 1.81
CA GLN A 26 24.80 5.09 1.08
C GLN A 26 24.51 4.96 -0.43
N LEU A 27 23.39 4.35 -0.81
CA LEU A 27 22.98 4.23 -2.21
C LEU A 27 22.68 5.59 -2.85
N LEU A 28 22.03 6.50 -2.13
CA LEU A 28 21.80 7.87 -2.57
C LEU A 28 23.13 8.62 -2.79
N GLY A 29 24.10 8.42 -1.91
CA GLY A 29 25.45 8.98 -2.05
C GLY A 29 26.17 8.53 -3.32
N MET A 30 25.97 7.29 -3.78
CA MET A 30 26.57 6.79 -5.03
C MET A 30 26.07 7.54 -6.28
N ILE A 31 24.88 8.10 -6.24
CA ILE A 31 24.29 8.90 -7.33
C ILE A 31 24.40 10.41 -7.10
N GLY A 32 25.21 10.83 -6.11
CA GLY A 32 25.48 12.23 -5.82
C GLY A 32 24.39 12.95 -5.01
N VAL A 33 23.44 12.21 -4.43
CA VAL A 33 22.44 12.77 -3.51
C VAL A 33 22.98 12.68 -2.09
N GLY A 34 22.99 13.83 -1.37
CA GLY A 34 23.43 13.84 0.02
C GLY A 34 22.54 13.01 0.95
N PRO A 35 23.01 12.70 2.17
CA PRO A 35 22.23 11.93 3.11
C PRO A 35 20.94 12.68 3.49
N LEU A 36 19.82 11.97 3.45
CA LEU A 36 18.50 12.49 3.79
C LEU A 36 18.13 12.13 5.23
N PRO A 37 17.48 13.04 5.97
CA PRO A 37 17.13 12.84 7.37
C PRO A 37 15.84 12.02 7.53
N TRP A 38 15.84 10.76 7.07
CA TRP A 38 14.68 9.87 7.02
C TRP A 38 13.93 9.70 8.34
N LEU A 39 14.62 9.75 9.47
CA LEU A 39 14.02 9.49 10.79
C LEU A 39 13.78 10.77 11.59
N SER A 40 14.37 11.91 11.22
CA SER A 40 14.32 13.16 12.00
C SER A 40 13.56 14.31 11.33
N ASP A 41 13.28 14.22 10.03
CA ASP A 41 12.48 15.21 9.31
C ASP A 41 11.08 14.65 9.01
N PRO A 42 9.99 15.42 9.24
CA PRO A 42 8.60 14.95 9.06
C PRO A 42 8.29 14.43 7.65
N PHE A 43 8.74 15.14 6.62
CA PHE A 43 8.48 14.77 5.24
C PHE A 43 9.22 13.47 4.86
N TRP A 44 10.49 13.37 5.22
CA TRP A 44 11.31 12.20 4.94
C TRP A 44 10.87 10.99 5.75
N ASN A 45 10.45 11.21 7.01
CA ASN A 45 9.91 10.14 7.84
C ASN A 45 8.61 9.55 7.27
N PHE A 46 7.68 10.42 6.86
CA PHE A 46 6.47 9.97 6.18
C PHE A 46 6.79 9.25 4.87
N SER A 47 7.74 9.74 4.09
CA SER A 47 8.20 9.09 2.85
C SER A 47 8.81 7.71 3.12
N ALA A 48 9.61 7.56 4.17
CA ALA A 48 10.15 6.26 4.61
C ALA A 48 9.04 5.26 4.96
N MET A 49 8.02 5.71 5.68
CA MET A 49 6.85 4.88 6.00
C MET A 49 6.11 4.44 4.75
N VAL A 50 5.88 5.35 3.80
CA VAL A 50 5.20 5.02 2.52
C VAL A 50 6.01 4.00 1.71
N ILE A 51 7.32 4.23 1.55
CA ILE A 51 8.22 3.31 0.82
C ILE A 51 8.18 1.91 1.45
N THR A 52 8.33 1.85 2.78
CA THR A 52 8.30 0.58 3.50
C THR A 52 6.95 -0.13 3.38
N ASN A 53 5.83 0.61 3.48
CA ASN A 53 4.49 0.04 3.33
C ASN A 53 4.25 -0.50 1.92
N VAL A 54 4.71 0.22 0.89
CA VAL A 54 4.64 -0.24 -0.50
C VAL A 54 5.47 -1.52 -0.66
N TRP A 55 6.69 -1.56 -0.14
CA TRP A 55 7.55 -2.75 -0.20
C TRP A 55 6.90 -3.97 0.45
N LEU A 56 6.23 -3.80 1.60
CA LEU A 56 5.47 -4.87 2.26
C LEU A 56 4.27 -5.34 1.42
N GLY A 57 3.60 -4.43 0.71
CA GLY A 57 2.39 -4.73 -0.08
C GLY A 57 2.66 -5.34 -1.46
N VAL A 58 3.84 -5.08 -2.05
CA VAL A 58 4.20 -5.54 -3.41
C VAL A 58 3.98 -7.03 -3.62
N PRO A 59 4.45 -7.95 -2.75
CA PRO A 59 4.30 -9.39 -3.00
C PRO A 59 2.85 -9.85 -3.07
N PHE A 60 1.99 -9.30 -2.24
CA PHE A 60 0.56 -9.59 -2.27
C PHE A 60 -0.06 -9.20 -3.60
N MET A 61 0.19 -7.98 -4.06
CA MET A 61 -0.31 -7.50 -5.34
C MET A 61 0.29 -8.27 -6.53
N MET A 62 1.56 -8.64 -6.45
CA MET A 62 2.21 -9.47 -7.47
C MET A 62 1.51 -10.81 -7.65
N VAL A 63 1.23 -11.54 -6.57
CA VAL A 63 0.59 -12.86 -6.65
C VAL A 63 -0.80 -12.75 -7.26
N ILE A 64 -1.57 -11.72 -6.87
CA ILE A 64 -2.92 -11.50 -7.40
C ILE A 64 -2.88 -11.13 -8.88
N ILE A 65 -1.99 -10.23 -9.27
CA ILE A 65 -1.84 -9.84 -10.68
C ILE A 65 -1.38 -11.02 -11.54
N LEU A 66 -0.41 -11.80 -11.07
CA LEU A 66 0.07 -12.98 -11.79
C LEU A 66 -1.04 -14.02 -11.96
N GLY A 67 -1.81 -14.30 -10.91
CA GLY A 67 -2.96 -15.20 -11.00
C GLY A 67 -4.02 -14.69 -11.98
N GLY A 68 -4.31 -13.40 -11.94
CA GLY A 68 -5.22 -12.76 -12.88
C GLY A 68 -4.73 -12.83 -14.34
N LEU A 69 -3.44 -12.58 -14.57
CA LEU A 69 -2.85 -12.67 -15.91
C LEU A 69 -2.90 -14.08 -16.47
N GLN A 70 -2.64 -15.10 -15.63
CA GLN A 70 -2.70 -16.50 -16.03
C GLN A 70 -4.12 -16.99 -16.36
N SER A 71 -5.15 -16.30 -15.90
CA SER A 71 -6.56 -16.64 -16.20
C SER A 71 -7.03 -16.10 -17.55
N ILE A 72 -6.28 -15.22 -18.20
CA ILE A 72 -6.62 -14.65 -19.51
C ILE A 72 -6.17 -15.62 -20.58
N SER A 73 -7.11 -16.09 -21.46
CA SER A 73 -6.75 -16.96 -22.58
C SER A 73 -5.84 -16.25 -23.58
N ASN A 74 -4.85 -16.99 -24.10
CA ASN A 74 -3.99 -16.50 -25.16
C ASN A 74 -4.75 -16.18 -26.45
N ASP A 75 -5.89 -16.83 -26.71
CA ASP A 75 -6.70 -16.61 -27.90
C ASP A 75 -7.06 -15.14 -28.10
N TYR A 76 -7.27 -14.39 -27.01
CA TYR A 76 -7.55 -12.95 -27.09
C TYR A 76 -6.35 -12.16 -27.66
N TYR A 77 -5.14 -12.56 -27.30
CA TYR A 77 -3.92 -11.90 -27.76
C TYR A 77 -3.59 -12.29 -29.20
N GLU A 78 -3.81 -13.57 -29.56
CA GLU A 78 -3.63 -14.06 -30.94
C GLU A 78 -4.61 -13.38 -31.90
N ALA A 79 -5.88 -13.27 -31.51
CA ALA A 79 -6.86 -12.52 -32.32
C ALA A 79 -6.48 -11.07 -32.50
N ALA A 80 -6.04 -10.40 -31.42
CA ALA A 80 -5.60 -9.01 -31.49
C ALA A 80 -4.35 -8.82 -32.38
N GLU A 81 -3.43 -9.80 -32.39
CA GLU A 81 -2.25 -9.79 -33.26
C GLU A 81 -2.63 -9.92 -34.73
N ILE A 82 -3.59 -10.80 -35.06
CA ILE A 82 -4.14 -10.93 -36.42
C ILE A 82 -4.78 -9.61 -36.88
N ASP A 83 -5.46 -8.91 -35.95
CA ASP A 83 -6.06 -7.58 -36.23
C ASP A 83 -5.02 -6.44 -36.30
N GLY A 84 -3.72 -6.75 -36.11
CA GLY A 84 -2.63 -5.78 -36.17
C GLY A 84 -2.50 -4.88 -34.94
N ALA A 85 -3.04 -5.29 -33.80
CA ALA A 85 -2.92 -4.55 -32.56
C ALA A 85 -1.49 -4.57 -32.01
N THR A 86 -1.01 -3.42 -31.59
CA THR A 86 0.28 -3.30 -30.90
C THR A 86 0.14 -3.81 -29.44
N SER A 87 1.25 -4.25 -28.81
CA SER A 87 1.28 -4.71 -27.41
C SER A 87 0.62 -3.69 -26.44
N ARG A 88 0.78 -2.38 -26.70
CA ARG A 88 0.15 -1.33 -25.88
C ARG A 88 -1.37 -1.27 -26.06
N GLN A 89 -1.86 -1.54 -27.27
CA GLN A 89 -3.29 -1.63 -27.54
C GLN A 89 -3.88 -2.87 -26.87
N SER A 90 -3.24 -4.04 -27.02
CA SER A 90 -3.66 -5.28 -26.37
C SER A 90 -3.65 -5.14 -24.85
N PHE A 91 -2.63 -4.51 -24.26
CA PHE A 91 -2.61 -4.25 -22.81
C PHE A 91 -3.81 -3.41 -22.35
N ARG A 92 -4.15 -2.35 -23.09
CA ARG A 92 -5.25 -1.44 -22.69
C ARG A 92 -6.63 -1.99 -22.98
N ALA A 93 -6.78 -2.73 -24.08
CA ALA A 93 -8.09 -3.21 -24.56
C ALA A 93 -8.44 -4.61 -24.02
N ILE A 94 -7.44 -5.44 -23.70
CA ILE A 94 -7.64 -6.83 -23.25
C ILE A 94 -7.16 -6.98 -21.79
N THR A 95 -5.86 -6.82 -21.55
CA THR A 95 -5.26 -7.16 -20.26
C THR A 95 -5.87 -6.34 -19.11
N LEU A 96 -5.89 -5.03 -19.23
CA LEU A 96 -6.35 -4.15 -18.14
C LEU A 96 -7.85 -4.31 -17.83
N PRO A 97 -8.77 -4.38 -18.82
CA PRO A 97 -10.18 -4.66 -18.55
C PRO A 97 -10.45 -6.02 -17.92
N LEU A 98 -9.78 -7.09 -18.40
CA LEU A 98 -9.96 -8.43 -17.86
C LEU A 98 -9.35 -8.62 -16.47
N LEU A 99 -8.34 -7.84 -16.10
CA LEU A 99 -7.78 -7.83 -14.75
C LEU A 99 -8.64 -7.05 -13.73
N ARG A 100 -9.49 -6.13 -14.15
CA ARG A 100 -10.29 -5.29 -13.23
C ARG A 100 -11.09 -6.08 -12.19
N PRO A 101 -11.81 -7.16 -12.55
CA PRO A 101 -12.57 -7.94 -11.56
C PRO A 101 -11.69 -8.55 -10.47
N VAL A 102 -10.46 -8.95 -10.82
CA VAL A 102 -9.49 -9.55 -9.90
C VAL A 102 -8.82 -8.46 -9.04
N LEU A 103 -8.51 -7.31 -9.64
CA LEU A 103 -7.84 -6.20 -8.96
C LEU A 103 -8.76 -5.45 -7.98
N THR A 104 -10.06 -5.36 -8.28
CA THR A 104 -10.98 -4.58 -7.45
C THR A 104 -11.01 -5.03 -5.99
N PRO A 105 -11.26 -6.32 -5.64
CA PRO A 105 -11.23 -6.76 -4.25
C PRO A 105 -9.82 -6.62 -3.64
N ALA A 106 -8.76 -6.85 -4.41
CA ALA A 106 -7.39 -6.70 -3.94
C ALA A 106 -7.04 -5.27 -3.55
N ILE A 107 -7.47 -4.29 -4.34
CA ILE A 107 -7.27 -2.85 -4.05
C ILE A 107 -8.07 -2.45 -2.80
N ILE A 108 -9.30 -2.91 -2.66
CA ILE A 108 -10.12 -2.63 -1.47
C ILE A 108 -9.44 -3.20 -0.21
N LEU A 109 -9.07 -4.48 -0.23
CA LEU A 109 -8.38 -5.13 0.89
C LEU A 109 -7.04 -4.45 1.20
N GLY A 110 -6.22 -4.19 0.20
CA GLY A 110 -4.93 -3.52 0.36
C GLY A 110 -5.09 -2.12 0.96
N THR A 111 -6.12 -1.37 0.55
CA THR A 111 -6.44 -0.06 1.12
C THR A 111 -6.85 -0.18 2.58
N VAL A 112 -7.74 -1.12 2.92
CA VAL A 112 -8.17 -1.36 4.29
C VAL A 112 -6.99 -1.77 5.18
N TRP A 113 -6.12 -2.66 4.71
CA TRP A 113 -4.94 -3.10 5.44
C TRP A 113 -3.93 -1.97 5.65
N THR A 114 -3.64 -1.20 4.59
CA THR A 114 -2.72 -0.04 4.68
C THR A 114 -3.25 1.00 5.65
N PHE A 115 -4.54 1.32 5.57
CA PHE A 115 -5.16 2.34 6.42
C PHE A 115 -5.17 1.95 7.91
N ASN A 116 -5.23 0.66 8.22
CA ASN A 116 -5.22 0.12 9.58
C ASN A 116 -3.84 -0.40 10.03
N ASN A 117 -2.80 -0.20 9.22
CA ASN A 117 -1.46 -0.70 9.54
C ASN A 117 -0.76 0.21 10.55
N ILE A 118 -0.96 -0.05 11.83
CA ILE A 118 -0.29 0.66 12.91
C ILE A 118 1.22 0.35 12.97
N ASN A 119 1.63 -0.86 12.52
CA ASN A 119 3.01 -1.29 12.72
C ASN A 119 4.01 -0.41 11.98
N VAL A 120 3.70 0.02 10.74
CA VAL A 120 4.62 0.83 9.94
C VAL A 120 4.97 2.14 10.66
N PRO A 121 4.03 3.03 11.01
CA PRO A 121 4.37 4.25 11.75
C PRO A 121 4.93 3.96 13.13
N TYR A 122 4.42 2.95 13.84
CA TYR A 122 4.87 2.62 15.18
C TYR A 122 6.35 2.21 15.23
N PHE A 123 6.84 1.39 14.28
CA PHE A 123 8.23 0.93 14.26
C PHE A 123 9.17 1.84 13.48
N ILE A 124 8.71 2.53 12.44
CA ILE A 124 9.56 3.45 11.67
C ILE A 124 9.70 4.80 12.38
N ASN A 125 8.59 5.39 12.81
CA ASN A 125 8.59 6.69 13.48
C ASN A 125 8.88 6.58 14.98
N GLN A 126 8.51 5.49 15.64
CA GLN A 126 8.64 5.28 17.09
C GLN A 126 8.07 6.42 17.96
N ASN A 127 7.04 7.10 17.47
CA ASN A 127 6.43 8.28 18.10
C ASN A 127 7.39 9.49 18.30
N GLU A 128 8.49 9.53 17.56
CA GLU A 128 9.45 10.65 17.65
C GLU A 128 8.92 11.92 16.96
N LEU A 129 8.08 11.77 15.93
CA LEU A 129 7.54 12.89 15.14
C LEU A 129 6.00 12.80 15.12
N GLU A 130 5.33 13.67 15.86
CA GLU A 130 3.86 13.75 15.88
C GLU A 130 3.25 14.07 14.50
N THR A 131 3.98 14.81 13.69
CA THR A 131 3.57 15.20 12.33
C THR A 131 3.52 14.03 11.33
N SER A 132 4.12 12.91 11.66
CA SER A 132 4.10 11.69 10.85
C SER A 132 3.04 10.68 11.29
N ASP A 133 2.19 11.06 12.23
CA ASP A 133 1.10 10.21 12.70
C ASP A 133 0.00 10.02 11.67
N ILE A 134 -0.63 8.86 11.75
CA ILE A 134 -1.83 8.54 11.01
C ILE A 134 -3.01 8.28 11.96
N LEU A 135 -4.23 8.25 11.44
CA LEU A 135 -5.44 8.12 12.27
C LEU A 135 -5.40 6.90 13.21
N VAL A 136 -4.86 5.76 12.73
CA VAL A 136 -4.79 4.54 13.56
C VAL A 136 -3.77 4.66 14.69
N THR A 137 -2.66 5.39 14.53
CA THR A 137 -1.71 5.64 15.63
C THR A 137 -2.28 6.63 16.64
N ALA A 138 -3.01 7.65 16.19
CA ALA A 138 -3.74 8.54 17.07
C ALA A 138 -4.79 7.79 17.91
N LEU A 139 -5.56 6.90 17.28
CA LEU A 139 -6.50 6.01 17.96
C LEU A 139 -5.79 5.18 19.03
N PHE A 140 -4.68 4.54 18.67
CA PHE A 140 -3.92 3.68 19.59
C PHE A 140 -3.42 4.48 20.81
N ARG A 141 -2.90 5.69 20.63
CA ARG A 141 -2.47 6.55 21.73
C ARG A 141 -3.65 6.93 22.64
N GLN A 142 -4.79 7.33 22.07
CA GLN A 142 -5.97 7.65 22.86
C GLN A 142 -6.41 6.47 23.74
N ALA A 143 -6.45 5.26 23.15
CA ALA A 143 -6.89 4.06 23.85
C ALA A 143 -5.90 3.60 24.93
N PHE A 144 -4.62 3.47 24.57
CA PHE A 144 -3.64 2.71 25.39
C PHE A 144 -2.64 3.58 26.15
N GLN A 145 -2.36 4.80 25.69
CA GLN A 145 -1.48 5.73 26.41
C GLN A 145 -2.26 6.68 27.32
N TYR A 146 -3.39 7.20 26.82
CA TYR A 146 -4.18 8.17 27.57
C TYR A 146 -5.42 7.57 28.27
N ASN A 147 -5.74 6.30 28.04
CA ASN A 147 -6.94 5.61 28.55
C ASN A 147 -8.27 6.32 28.22
N ARG A 148 -8.30 7.06 27.10
CA ARG A 148 -9.45 7.83 26.61
C ARG A 148 -10.24 7.01 25.60
N TYR A 149 -10.92 5.97 26.05
CA TYR A 149 -11.63 5.03 25.17
C TYR A 149 -12.75 5.66 24.34
N GLY A 150 -13.41 6.71 24.85
CA GLY A 150 -14.43 7.45 24.10
C GLY A 150 -13.85 8.14 22.86
N ASP A 151 -12.70 8.79 23.00
CA ASP A 151 -12.02 9.45 21.89
C ASP A 151 -11.47 8.42 20.90
N ALA A 152 -10.89 7.32 21.40
CA ALA A 152 -10.43 6.22 20.56
C ALA A 152 -11.59 5.62 19.73
N ALA A 153 -12.77 5.46 20.32
CA ALA A 153 -13.97 5.00 19.61
C ALA A 153 -14.41 6.00 18.53
N ALA A 154 -14.31 7.32 18.80
CA ALA A 154 -14.59 8.33 17.79
C ALA A 154 -13.62 8.25 16.60
N PHE A 155 -12.31 8.09 16.84
CA PHE A 155 -11.32 7.86 15.77
C PHE A 155 -11.64 6.59 14.99
N ALA A 156 -11.98 5.48 15.66
CA ALA A 156 -12.36 4.24 15.00
C ALA A 156 -13.59 4.42 14.10
N PHE A 157 -14.60 5.17 14.54
CA PHE A 157 -15.76 5.48 13.75
C PHE A 157 -15.42 6.33 12.52
N VAL A 158 -14.57 7.32 12.66
CA VAL A 158 -14.10 8.14 11.52
C VAL A 158 -13.35 7.28 10.50
N ILE A 159 -12.43 6.41 10.96
CA ILE A 159 -11.71 5.47 10.09
C ILE A 159 -12.70 4.57 9.33
N PHE A 160 -13.67 3.99 10.04
CA PHE A 160 -14.71 3.16 9.44
C PHE A 160 -15.49 3.90 8.36
N MET A 161 -15.92 5.13 8.63
CA MET A 161 -16.68 5.95 7.67
C MET A 161 -15.86 6.29 6.42
N ILE A 162 -14.58 6.65 6.58
CA ILE A 162 -13.68 6.92 5.45
C ILE A 162 -13.55 5.66 4.56
N LEU A 163 -13.28 4.52 5.17
CA LEU A 163 -13.12 3.26 4.44
C LEU A 163 -14.42 2.77 3.79
N LEU A 164 -15.56 2.97 4.46
CA LEU A 164 -16.87 2.66 3.91
C LEU A 164 -17.17 3.51 2.67
N VAL A 165 -16.99 4.83 2.78
CA VAL A 165 -17.20 5.76 1.65
C VAL A 165 -16.28 5.40 0.48
N PHE A 166 -14.99 5.18 0.76
CA PHE A 166 -14.02 4.74 -0.25
C PHE A 166 -14.47 3.45 -0.94
N THR A 167 -14.84 2.43 -0.16
CA THR A 167 -15.23 1.11 -0.69
C THR A 167 -16.47 1.22 -1.57
N VAL A 168 -17.51 1.90 -1.09
CA VAL A 168 -18.76 2.09 -1.85
C VAL A 168 -18.50 2.88 -3.15
N PHE A 169 -17.72 3.96 -3.06
CA PHE A 169 -17.34 4.76 -4.23
C PHE A 169 -16.56 3.93 -5.25
N TYR A 170 -15.57 3.18 -4.77
CA TYR A 170 -14.70 2.35 -5.64
C TYR A 170 -15.48 1.24 -6.35
N ILE A 171 -16.34 0.51 -5.63
CA ILE A 171 -17.20 -0.52 -6.21
C ILE A 171 -18.15 0.07 -7.26
N ARG A 172 -18.79 1.21 -6.95
CA ARG A 172 -19.68 1.87 -7.92
C ARG A 172 -18.93 2.36 -9.17
N ARG A 173 -17.72 2.87 -9.01
CA ARG A 173 -16.92 3.37 -10.12
C ARG A 173 -16.38 2.27 -11.02
N THR A 174 -16.00 1.13 -10.45
CA THR A 174 -15.43 0.01 -11.20
C THR A 174 -16.48 -0.88 -11.84
N GLY A 175 -17.74 -0.77 -11.42
CA GLY A 175 -18.84 -1.62 -11.94
C GLY A 175 -18.71 -3.10 -11.57
N SER A 176 -17.85 -3.44 -10.61
CA SER A 176 -17.50 -4.82 -10.25
C SER A 176 -18.67 -5.70 -9.80
N LEU A 177 -19.80 -5.10 -9.41
CA LEU A 177 -21.01 -5.84 -9.06
C LEU A 177 -21.83 -6.24 -10.28
N LYS A 178 -21.64 -5.62 -11.45
CA LYS A 178 -22.43 -5.95 -12.65
C LYS A 178 -22.00 -7.23 -13.34
N GLY A 179 -20.73 -7.64 -13.20
CA GLY A 179 -20.22 -8.88 -13.79
C GLY A 179 -20.33 -10.14 -12.92
N ALA A 180 -20.86 -10.02 -11.71
CA ALA A 180 -21.06 -11.16 -10.81
C ALA A 180 -22.46 -11.81 -10.91
N TYR A 181 -23.37 -11.20 -11.67
CA TYR A 181 -24.77 -11.64 -11.81
C TYR A 181 -25.19 -11.89 -13.28
N GLU A 182 -24.28 -11.77 -14.23
CA GLU A 182 -24.40 -12.20 -15.62
C GLU A 182 -23.50 -13.42 -15.89
#